data_f2ad87acbe9cfb205adbfe109e790a98
#
_entry.id   f2ad87acbe9cfb205adbfe109e790a98
#
_cell.length_a   1.000
_cell.length_b   1.000
_cell.length_c   1.000
_cell.angle_alpha   90.00
_cell.angle_beta   90.00
_cell.angle_gamma   90.00
#
_symmetry.space_group_name_H-M   'P 1'
#
loop_
_entity.id
_entity.type
_entity.pdbx_description
1 polymer ?
#
loop_
_entity_poly.entity_id
_entity_poly.type
_entity_poly.pdbx_seq_one_letter_code
_entity_poly.pdbx_strand_id
1 'polypeptide(L)'
;MRHTTIALLLGAAGATTLAATLPARHRSPASAAAPVSAELTEWTIRLSAPTVPAGPVAFAVSNTGSIPHAFEVEGQGLERATPLIQPGATATLSLTLAAGSYEVYCPVGGDSHKKLGMETHLTVVGAGGQSPAGAGQRSATPDTDAAGAGEAPGKWISVTGGGPVIQILPGPFPFPDSAGPILQSFGPEHEALEGQIHNGPYSNNVARISGRFRFSALDRGAVRDSVNGTADFTTRDGAQWKVVLDRVQTTDVPHHPKFGGVILGLYYHGNTGVHTPLVPTINSAVALWSVAHLYRNGQRVSDSAYVHVMLLSHTRRSKDYALACWDCSRNPVDELQLQITPGPRQPKFDAPGGFLFVNWERSRSVPAAS
;
A
#
# COMPACT_ATOMS: atom_id res chain seq x y z
N MET A 1 -1.85 -90.18 -35.93
CA MET A 1 -2.98 -90.45 -36.83
C MET A 1 -3.36 -89.06 -37.40
N ARG A 2 -2.86 -88.69 -38.56
CA ARG A 2 -3.50 -88.73 -39.87
C ARG A 2 -4.90 -88.10 -39.80
N HIS A 3 -5.09 -86.83 -40.35
CA HIS A 3 -5.69 -86.72 -41.68
C HIS A 3 -5.51 -85.27 -42.23
N THR A 4 -5.00 -85.35 -43.48
CA THR A 4 -4.90 -84.28 -44.46
C THR A 4 -6.27 -84.04 -45.10
N THR A 5 -6.65 -82.75 -45.41
CA THR A 5 -7.59 -82.48 -46.47
C THR A 5 -7.25 -81.18 -47.20
N ILE A 6 -7.07 -81.27 -48.49
CA ILE A 6 -6.84 -80.25 -49.51
C ILE A 6 -8.22 -79.78 -50.05
N ALA A 7 -8.37 -78.53 -50.36
CA ALA A 7 -9.22 -77.98 -51.44
C ALA A 7 -9.20 -76.47 -51.36
N LEU A 8 -8.98 -75.78 -52.29
CA LEU A 8 -9.26 -75.51 -53.73
C LEU A 8 -9.36 -73.96 -53.91
N LEU A 9 -8.57 -73.43 -54.80
CA LEU A 9 -8.51 -72.07 -55.28
C LEU A 9 -9.84 -71.63 -55.99
N LEU A 10 -10.26 -70.44 -55.73
CA LEU A 10 -11.03 -69.65 -56.69
C LEU A 10 -10.58 -68.17 -56.59
N GLY A 11 -10.08 -67.68 -57.73
CA GLY A 11 -9.64 -66.27 -57.87
C GLY A 11 -10.83 -65.33 -58.07
N ALA A 12 -10.75 -64.15 -57.51
CA ALA A 12 -11.55 -63.01 -57.91
C ALA A 12 -10.64 -61.76 -58.02
N ALA A 13 -10.57 -61.24 -59.24
CA ALA A 13 -9.89 -59.99 -59.53
C ALA A 13 -10.66 -58.89 -58.92
N GLY A 14 -10.05 -58.16 -57.93
CA GLY A 14 -10.59 -56.97 -57.34
C GLY A 14 -9.70 -55.77 -57.64
N ALA A 15 -10.27 -54.76 -58.25
CA ALA A 15 -9.60 -53.53 -58.64
C ALA A 15 -9.05 -52.78 -57.44
N THR A 16 -7.73 -52.54 -57.41
CA THR A 16 -7.05 -51.72 -56.44
C THR A 16 -7.28 -50.27 -56.72
N THR A 17 -8.17 -49.60 -55.98
CA THR A 17 -8.27 -48.13 -55.92
C THR A 17 -7.12 -47.60 -55.03
N LEU A 18 -6.18 -46.93 -55.65
CA LEU A 18 -5.09 -46.22 -54.95
C LEU A 18 -5.67 -45.00 -54.23
N ALA A 19 -6.01 -45.10 -52.96
CA ALA A 19 -6.35 -43.97 -52.13
C ALA A 19 -5.04 -43.22 -51.79
N ALA A 20 -4.86 -42.04 -52.40
CA ALA A 20 -3.78 -41.11 -52.07
C ALA A 20 -4.07 -40.54 -50.69
N THR A 21 -3.41 -41.03 -49.65
CA THR A 21 -3.38 -40.39 -48.32
C THR A 21 -2.51 -39.15 -48.40
N LEU A 22 -3.18 -37.97 -48.39
CA LEU A 22 -2.53 -36.68 -48.16
C LEU A 22 -1.88 -36.70 -46.75
N PRO A 23 -0.60 -36.25 -46.61
CA PRO A 23 0.02 -36.20 -45.30
C PRO A 23 -0.73 -35.16 -44.46
N ALA A 24 -1.22 -35.59 -43.28
CA ALA A 24 -1.76 -34.69 -42.28
C ALA A 24 -0.66 -33.66 -41.97
N ARG A 25 -0.94 -32.39 -42.27
CA ARG A 25 -0.06 -31.28 -41.82
C ARG A 25 -0.05 -31.30 -40.31
N HIS A 26 1.03 -31.78 -39.72
CA HIS A 26 1.33 -31.59 -38.33
C HIS A 26 1.40 -30.07 -38.10
N ARG A 27 0.37 -29.50 -37.48
CA ARG A 27 0.43 -28.20 -36.89
C ARG A 27 1.44 -28.30 -35.75
N SER A 28 2.63 -27.77 -35.93
CA SER A 28 3.55 -27.59 -34.81
C SER A 28 2.80 -26.82 -33.71
N PRO A 29 2.91 -27.27 -32.44
CA PRO A 29 2.35 -26.52 -31.34
C PRO A 29 2.90 -25.10 -31.41
N ALA A 30 2.03 -24.10 -31.37
CA ALA A 30 2.44 -22.72 -31.32
C ALA A 30 3.46 -22.57 -30.18
N SER A 31 4.66 -22.09 -30.51
CA SER A 31 5.70 -21.82 -29.51
C SER A 31 5.06 -20.90 -28.46
N ALA A 32 5.00 -21.39 -27.22
CA ALA A 32 4.54 -20.57 -26.12
C ALA A 32 5.46 -19.33 -26.07
N ALA A 33 4.86 -18.14 -26.15
CA ALA A 33 5.61 -16.90 -26.01
C ALA A 33 6.36 -16.91 -24.68
N ALA A 34 7.58 -16.39 -24.65
CA ALA A 34 8.34 -16.29 -23.42
C ALA A 34 7.52 -15.49 -22.38
N PRO A 35 7.52 -15.89 -21.10
CA PRO A 35 6.76 -15.17 -20.09
C PRO A 35 7.26 -13.73 -19.94
N VAL A 36 6.35 -12.81 -19.68
CA VAL A 36 6.67 -11.44 -19.30
C VAL A 36 7.18 -11.46 -17.85
N SER A 37 8.42 -11.07 -17.64
CA SER A 37 8.93 -10.91 -16.28
C SER A 37 8.35 -9.64 -15.65
N ALA A 38 7.84 -9.77 -14.42
CA ALA A 38 7.40 -8.66 -13.60
C ALA A 38 8.21 -8.65 -12.31
N GLU A 39 8.93 -7.58 -12.07
CA GLU A 39 9.69 -7.35 -10.84
C GLU A 39 8.93 -6.38 -9.95
N LEU A 40 8.67 -6.80 -8.71
CA LEU A 40 8.00 -6.03 -7.68
C LEU A 40 9.01 -5.56 -6.65
N THR A 41 9.08 -4.27 -6.45
CA THR A 41 9.77 -3.64 -5.33
C THR A 41 8.82 -2.65 -4.69
N GLU A 42 9.19 -2.08 -3.55
CA GLU A 42 8.38 -1.08 -2.89
C GLU A 42 8.05 0.06 -3.83
N TRP A 43 6.75 0.20 -4.05
CA TRP A 43 6.06 1.20 -4.86
C TRP A 43 6.41 1.19 -6.34
N THR A 44 6.97 0.07 -6.85
CA THR A 44 7.34 -0.03 -8.27
C THR A 44 7.02 -1.41 -8.83
N ILE A 45 6.47 -1.44 -10.04
CA ILE A 45 6.30 -2.63 -10.88
C ILE A 45 7.08 -2.41 -12.17
N ARG A 46 8.00 -3.30 -12.48
CA ARG A 46 8.75 -3.29 -13.74
C ARG A 46 8.38 -4.48 -14.59
N LEU A 47 7.86 -4.23 -15.78
CA LEU A 47 7.57 -5.27 -16.77
C LEU A 47 8.70 -5.35 -17.77
N SER A 48 9.15 -6.57 -18.11
CA SER A 48 10.12 -6.78 -19.18
C SER A 48 9.58 -6.43 -20.57
N ALA A 49 8.25 -6.47 -20.73
CA ALA A 49 7.55 -6.07 -21.94
C ALA A 49 6.27 -5.31 -21.56
N PRO A 50 6.20 -3.98 -21.70
CA PRO A 50 5.00 -3.20 -21.45
C PRO A 50 3.98 -3.30 -22.61
N THR A 51 4.33 -3.98 -23.69
CA THR A 51 3.44 -4.27 -24.83
C THR A 51 3.55 -5.73 -25.21
N VAL A 52 2.41 -6.40 -25.33
CA VAL A 52 2.33 -7.83 -25.68
C VAL A 52 1.23 -8.06 -26.73
N PRO A 53 1.31 -9.15 -27.52
CA PRO A 53 0.24 -9.52 -28.45
C PRO A 53 -0.99 -10.05 -27.68
N ALA A 54 -2.18 -9.88 -28.25
CA ALA A 54 -3.41 -10.48 -27.75
C ALA A 54 -3.34 -12.01 -27.78
N GLY A 55 -3.89 -12.65 -26.77
CA GLY A 55 -3.88 -14.09 -26.59
C GLY A 55 -3.35 -14.53 -25.22
N PRO A 56 -2.85 -15.77 -25.11
CA PRO A 56 -2.27 -16.28 -23.87
C PRO A 56 -0.98 -15.54 -23.51
N VAL A 57 -0.93 -14.99 -22.30
CA VAL A 57 0.23 -14.30 -21.71
C VAL A 57 0.50 -14.91 -20.34
N ALA A 58 1.74 -15.26 -20.06
CA ALA A 58 2.19 -15.69 -18.75
C ALA A 58 3.10 -14.61 -18.16
N PHE A 59 2.84 -14.24 -16.91
CA PHE A 59 3.69 -13.33 -16.13
C PHE A 59 4.50 -14.16 -15.13
N ALA A 60 5.82 -14.01 -15.18
CA ALA A 60 6.72 -14.53 -14.14
C ALA A 60 7.00 -13.40 -13.18
N VAL A 61 6.35 -13.42 -12.02
CA VAL A 61 6.38 -12.32 -11.04
C VAL A 61 7.38 -12.66 -9.94
N SER A 62 8.30 -11.74 -9.67
CA SER A 62 9.27 -11.85 -8.57
C SER A 62 9.10 -10.67 -7.61
N ASN A 63 9.01 -10.96 -6.32
CA ASN A 63 9.07 -9.94 -5.28
C ASN A 63 10.53 -9.79 -4.83
N THR A 64 11.21 -8.75 -5.31
CA THR A 64 12.58 -8.39 -4.92
C THR A 64 12.60 -7.31 -3.84
N GLY A 65 11.41 -6.88 -3.38
CA GLY A 65 11.24 -5.99 -2.25
C GLY A 65 11.38 -6.69 -0.91
N SER A 66 11.16 -5.95 0.16
CA SER A 66 11.31 -6.40 1.54
C SER A 66 9.97 -6.67 2.25
N ILE A 67 8.84 -6.36 1.61
CA ILE A 67 7.49 -6.61 2.14
C ILE A 67 6.68 -7.47 1.17
N PRO A 68 5.59 -8.10 1.64
CA PRO A 68 4.70 -8.86 0.77
C PRO A 68 4.01 -7.98 -0.27
N HIS A 69 3.98 -8.44 -1.52
CA HIS A 69 3.29 -7.83 -2.65
C HIS A 69 2.36 -8.81 -3.33
N ALA A 70 1.49 -8.32 -4.19
CA ALA A 70 0.74 -9.10 -5.16
C ALA A 70 0.77 -8.38 -6.50
N PHE A 71 0.45 -9.10 -7.56
CA PHE A 71 0.46 -8.59 -8.92
C PHE A 71 -0.93 -8.79 -9.51
N GLU A 72 -1.60 -7.69 -9.82
CA GLU A 72 -2.94 -7.68 -10.39
C GLU A 72 -2.94 -7.05 -11.76
N VAL A 73 -3.75 -7.62 -12.66
CA VAL A 73 -4.00 -7.11 -14.00
C VAL A 73 -5.48 -6.84 -14.13
N GLU A 74 -5.84 -5.59 -14.41
CA GLU A 74 -7.20 -5.13 -14.56
C GLU A 74 -7.41 -4.43 -15.90
N GLY A 75 -8.52 -4.72 -16.59
CA GLY A 75 -8.91 -4.07 -17.83
C GLY A 75 -9.73 -4.99 -18.73
N GLN A 76 -10.46 -4.41 -19.68
CA GLN A 76 -11.30 -5.14 -20.64
C GLN A 76 -12.28 -6.14 -19.98
N GLY A 77 -12.77 -5.82 -18.77
CA GLY A 77 -13.66 -6.69 -18.00
C GLY A 77 -12.96 -7.86 -17.31
N LEU A 78 -11.63 -7.86 -17.25
CA LEU A 78 -10.82 -8.81 -16.53
C LEU A 78 -10.20 -8.12 -15.32
N GLU A 79 -10.21 -8.82 -14.18
CA GLU A 79 -9.51 -8.46 -12.95
C GLU A 79 -8.97 -9.76 -12.35
N ARG A 80 -7.66 -9.89 -12.27
CA ARG A 80 -6.99 -11.11 -11.78
C ARG A 80 -5.67 -10.79 -11.12
N ALA A 81 -5.47 -11.39 -9.92
CA ALA A 81 -4.27 -11.20 -9.11
C ALA A 81 -3.56 -12.53 -8.81
N THR A 82 -2.28 -12.42 -8.50
CA THR A 82 -1.53 -13.50 -7.84
C THR A 82 -1.96 -13.61 -6.38
N PRO A 83 -1.71 -14.75 -5.72
CA PRO A 83 -1.63 -14.78 -4.26
C PRO A 83 -0.56 -13.80 -3.75
N LEU A 84 -0.59 -13.54 -2.43
CA LEU A 84 0.43 -12.74 -1.77
C LEU A 84 1.81 -13.37 -1.95
N ILE A 85 2.76 -12.61 -2.48
CA ILE A 85 4.14 -13.03 -2.78
C ILE A 85 5.04 -12.47 -1.68
N GLN A 86 5.65 -13.36 -0.91
CA GLN A 86 6.57 -12.97 0.16
C GLN A 86 7.88 -12.40 -0.41
N PRO A 87 8.64 -11.61 0.36
CA PRO A 87 9.97 -11.15 -0.04
C PRO A 87 10.86 -12.30 -0.53
N GLY A 88 11.51 -12.11 -1.68
CA GLY A 88 12.35 -13.11 -2.34
C GLY A 88 11.61 -14.25 -3.02
N ALA A 89 10.27 -14.32 -2.91
CA ALA A 89 9.46 -15.34 -3.56
C ALA A 89 9.03 -14.95 -4.97
N THR A 90 8.53 -15.95 -5.71
CA THR A 90 8.01 -15.79 -7.07
C THR A 90 6.61 -16.35 -7.21
N ALA A 91 5.84 -15.86 -8.17
CA ALA A 91 4.55 -16.39 -8.56
C ALA A 91 4.40 -16.35 -10.09
N THR A 92 3.45 -17.12 -10.61
CA THR A 92 3.09 -17.06 -12.02
C THR A 92 1.62 -16.70 -12.16
N LEU A 93 1.30 -15.76 -13.04
CA LEU A 93 -0.06 -15.41 -13.43
C LEU A 93 -0.23 -15.64 -14.93
N SER A 94 -1.13 -16.54 -15.31
CA SER A 94 -1.41 -16.86 -16.72
C SER A 94 -2.80 -16.35 -17.09
N LEU A 95 -2.88 -15.52 -18.12
CA LEU A 95 -4.11 -14.85 -18.58
C LEU A 95 -4.28 -15.01 -20.07
N THR A 96 -5.51 -14.91 -20.55
CA THR A 96 -5.80 -14.67 -21.98
C THR A 96 -6.28 -13.22 -22.11
N LEU A 97 -5.49 -12.39 -22.77
CA LEU A 97 -5.73 -10.95 -22.86
C LEU A 97 -6.29 -10.58 -24.23
N ALA A 98 -7.35 -9.81 -24.25
CA ALA A 98 -7.88 -9.16 -25.46
C ALA A 98 -7.03 -7.91 -25.78
N ALA A 99 -7.06 -7.45 -27.02
CA ALA A 99 -6.41 -6.19 -27.37
C ALA A 99 -7.02 -5.01 -26.58
N GLY A 100 -6.17 -4.16 -26.01
CA GLY A 100 -6.58 -3.03 -25.21
C GLY A 100 -5.50 -2.58 -24.23
N SER A 101 -5.83 -1.63 -23.39
CA SER A 101 -5.01 -1.16 -22.28
C SER A 101 -5.44 -1.83 -21.00
N TYR A 102 -4.49 -2.26 -20.19
CA TYR A 102 -4.67 -2.86 -18.88
C TYR A 102 -3.86 -2.07 -17.85
N GLU A 103 -4.44 -1.90 -16.69
CA GLU A 103 -3.73 -1.45 -15.52
C GLU A 103 -3.10 -2.66 -14.83
N VAL A 104 -1.89 -2.47 -14.31
CA VAL A 104 -1.13 -3.49 -13.59
C VAL A 104 -0.68 -2.87 -12.28
N TYR A 105 -1.12 -3.43 -11.13
CA TYR A 105 -0.86 -2.81 -9.85
C TYR A 105 -0.73 -3.84 -8.72
N CYS A 106 -0.36 -3.37 -7.53
CA CYS A 106 -0.35 -4.17 -6.32
C CYS A 106 -1.59 -3.87 -5.47
N PRO A 107 -2.54 -4.81 -5.29
CA PRO A 107 -3.78 -4.60 -4.55
C PRO A 107 -3.61 -4.72 -3.03
N VAL A 108 -2.41 -4.98 -2.53
CA VAL A 108 -2.15 -5.19 -1.11
C VAL A 108 -2.53 -3.97 -0.30
N GLY A 109 -3.13 -4.21 0.87
CA GLY A 109 -3.58 -3.16 1.77
C GLY A 109 -4.81 -2.40 1.28
N GLY A 110 -5.69 -3.03 0.48
CA GLY A 110 -6.85 -2.36 -0.10
C GLY A 110 -6.44 -1.22 -1.02
N ASP A 111 -5.56 -1.53 -1.99
CA ASP A 111 -4.96 -0.62 -2.96
C ASP A 111 -4.03 0.44 -2.37
N SER A 112 -3.63 0.30 -1.11
CA SER A 112 -2.68 1.24 -0.53
C SER A 112 -1.34 1.24 -1.26
N HIS A 113 -0.84 0.07 -1.70
CA HIS A 113 0.39 -0.03 -2.48
C HIS A 113 0.24 0.63 -3.86
N LYS A 114 -0.91 0.47 -4.51
CA LYS A 114 -1.25 1.17 -5.76
C LYS A 114 -1.21 2.69 -5.56
N LYS A 115 -1.85 3.20 -4.51
CA LYS A 115 -1.84 4.63 -4.16
C LYS A 115 -0.45 5.19 -3.89
N LEU A 116 0.47 4.34 -3.45
CA LEU A 116 1.88 4.69 -3.26
C LEU A 116 2.67 4.69 -4.57
N GLY A 117 2.02 4.44 -5.71
CA GLY A 117 2.63 4.42 -7.03
C GLY A 117 3.03 3.05 -7.53
N MET A 118 2.64 1.97 -6.82
CA MET A 118 2.91 0.61 -7.26
C MET A 118 1.92 0.18 -8.34
N GLU A 119 1.97 0.89 -9.47
CA GLU A 119 1.15 0.67 -10.64
C GLU A 119 1.92 0.93 -11.94
N THR A 120 1.49 0.31 -13.03
CA THR A 120 2.00 0.50 -14.38
C THR A 120 0.93 0.13 -15.39
N HIS A 121 1.20 0.30 -16.67
CA HIS A 121 0.27 -0.05 -17.74
C HIS A 121 0.85 -1.13 -18.65
N LEU A 122 -0.02 -2.02 -19.13
CA LEU A 122 0.25 -3.02 -20.13
C LEU A 122 -0.61 -2.75 -21.36
N THR A 123 0.01 -2.64 -22.53
CA THR A 123 -0.69 -2.51 -23.80
C THR A 123 -0.75 -3.86 -24.50
N VAL A 124 -1.94 -4.31 -24.85
CA VAL A 124 -2.15 -5.55 -25.62
C VAL A 124 -2.55 -5.20 -27.04
N VAL A 125 -1.72 -5.59 -28.01
CA VAL A 125 -1.94 -5.31 -29.43
C VAL A 125 -2.61 -6.48 -30.14
N GLY A 126 -3.54 -6.22 -31.07
CA GLY A 126 -4.18 -7.26 -31.87
C GLY A 126 -3.17 -8.04 -32.73
N ALA A 127 -3.49 -9.27 -33.08
CA ALA A 127 -2.64 -10.19 -33.85
C ALA A 127 -2.23 -9.71 -35.27
N GLY A 128 -2.59 -8.49 -35.66
CA GLY A 128 -2.27 -7.87 -36.94
C GLY A 128 -1.37 -6.64 -36.87
N GLY A 129 -0.73 -6.34 -35.72
CA GLY A 129 0.25 -5.24 -35.63
C GLY A 129 -0.31 -3.82 -35.80
N GLN A 130 -1.63 -3.66 -35.74
CA GLN A 130 -2.26 -2.33 -35.71
C GLN A 130 -2.49 -1.91 -34.26
N SER A 131 -1.68 -0.96 -33.79
CA SER A 131 -2.04 -0.12 -32.65
C SER A 131 -3.43 0.47 -32.92
N PRO A 132 -4.34 0.53 -31.91
CA PRO A 132 -5.55 1.31 -32.06
C PRO A 132 -5.13 2.76 -32.37
N ALA A 133 -5.43 3.19 -33.59
CA ALA A 133 -5.18 4.55 -34.01
C ALA A 133 -6.07 5.48 -33.18
N GLY A 134 -5.47 6.42 -32.47
CA GLY A 134 -6.10 7.65 -32.06
C GLY A 134 -6.51 7.78 -30.60
N ALA A 135 -5.57 7.88 -29.70
CA ALA A 135 -5.72 8.83 -28.61
C ALA A 135 -4.63 9.88 -28.78
N GLY A 136 -4.94 10.88 -29.56
CA GLY A 136 -4.09 12.05 -29.74
C GLY A 136 -3.88 12.73 -28.40
N GLN A 137 -2.63 13.09 -28.15
CA GLN A 137 -2.28 14.08 -27.15
C GLN A 137 -3.18 15.31 -27.30
N ARG A 138 -4.16 15.44 -26.46
CA ARG A 138 -4.82 16.72 -26.21
C ARG A 138 -4.21 17.27 -24.94
N SER A 139 -3.54 18.38 -25.11
CA SER A 139 -3.22 19.31 -24.03
C SER A 139 -4.46 19.53 -23.18
N ALA A 140 -4.35 19.25 -21.90
CA ALA A 140 -5.41 19.51 -20.94
C ALA A 140 -5.55 21.04 -20.79
N THR A 141 -6.57 21.58 -21.43
CA THR A 141 -7.24 22.77 -20.91
C THR A 141 -8.25 22.30 -19.87
N PRO A 142 -8.45 23.03 -18.77
CA PRO A 142 -9.42 22.62 -17.75
C PRO A 142 -10.84 22.86 -18.32
N ASP A 143 -11.49 21.77 -18.72
CA ASP A 143 -12.94 21.82 -19.00
C ASP A 143 -13.70 21.71 -17.67
N THR A 144 -14.27 22.81 -17.29
CA THR A 144 -15.43 22.90 -16.44
C THR A 144 -16.62 22.37 -17.26
N ASP A 145 -17.02 21.10 -17.03
CA ASP A 145 -18.37 20.57 -17.15
C ASP A 145 -18.31 19.04 -17.38
N ALA A 146 -18.26 18.28 -16.28
CA ALA A 146 -18.66 16.88 -16.28
C ALA A 146 -19.50 16.60 -15.03
N ALA A 147 -20.71 17.15 -15.03
CA ALA A 147 -21.77 16.64 -14.18
C ALA A 147 -22.29 15.35 -14.81
N GLY A 148 -22.08 14.17 -14.11
CA GLY A 148 -22.86 13.00 -14.45
C GLY A 148 -22.18 11.63 -14.55
N ALA A 149 -20.93 11.44 -14.11
CA ALA A 149 -20.43 10.10 -13.85
C ALA A 149 -20.65 9.78 -12.37
N GLY A 150 -21.45 8.77 -12.05
CA GLY A 150 -21.69 8.32 -10.68
C GLY A 150 -20.36 8.04 -9.99
N GLU A 151 -20.06 8.82 -8.98
CA GLU A 151 -18.82 8.79 -8.24
C GLU A 151 -18.74 7.46 -7.49
N ALA A 152 -17.66 6.70 -7.67
CA ALA A 152 -17.43 5.48 -6.91
C ALA A 152 -17.52 5.78 -5.40
N PRO A 153 -18.25 4.98 -4.62
CA PRO A 153 -18.39 5.23 -3.19
C PRO A 153 -17.01 5.12 -2.53
N GLY A 154 -16.58 6.19 -1.86
CA GLY A 154 -15.35 6.18 -1.10
C GLY A 154 -15.45 5.29 0.15
N LYS A 155 -14.31 4.86 0.67
CA LYS A 155 -14.27 4.11 1.93
C LYS A 155 -14.28 5.08 3.11
N TRP A 156 -15.27 4.99 3.98
CA TRP A 156 -15.36 5.77 5.21
C TRP A 156 -14.92 5.00 6.43
N ILE A 157 -14.29 5.71 7.35
CA ILE A 157 -14.02 5.19 8.69
C ILE A 157 -14.29 6.28 9.73
N SER A 158 -14.81 5.87 10.88
CA SER A 158 -14.87 6.71 12.08
C SER A 158 -14.05 6.08 13.18
N VAL A 159 -13.19 6.86 13.82
CA VAL A 159 -12.33 6.40 14.90
C VAL A 159 -12.54 7.25 16.14
N THR A 160 -12.60 6.59 17.28
CA THR A 160 -12.66 7.24 18.57
C THR A 160 -11.54 6.72 19.46
N GLY A 161 -10.75 7.63 20.00
CA GLY A 161 -9.72 7.34 20.97
C GLY A 161 -10.34 6.82 22.27
N GLY A 162 -9.78 5.76 22.81
CA GLY A 162 -10.25 5.11 24.03
C GLY A 162 -9.11 4.62 24.91
N GLY A 163 -9.46 4.17 26.09
CA GLY A 163 -8.51 3.69 27.10
C GLY A 163 -7.68 4.81 27.73
N PRO A 164 -6.57 4.45 28.38
CA PRO A 164 -5.60 5.42 28.87
C PRO A 164 -5.08 6.31 27.77
N VAL A 165 -4.76 7.56 28.10
CA VAL A 165 -4.17 8.54 27.20
C VAL A 165 -2.79 8.89 27.72
N ILE A 166 -1.80 8.85 26.86
CA ILE A 166 -0.44 9.20 27.19
C ILE A 166 0.10 10.29 26.27
N GLN A 167 0.89 11.18 26.83
CA GLN A 167 1.76 12.08 26.09
C GLN A 167 3.14 11.44 26.02
N ILE A 168 3.70 11.36 24.81
CA ILE A 168 5.07 10.91 24.58
C ILE A 168 5.96 12.16 24.54
N LEU A 169 6.94 12.18 25.40
CA LEU A 169 7.86 13.28 25.60
C LEU A 169 9.22 12.97 24.93
N PRO A 170 10.02 13.99 24.63
CA PRO A 170 11.40 13.78 24.20
C PRO A 170 12.16 12.90 25.19
N GLY A 171 12.91 11.96 24.67
CA GLY A 171 13.72 11.06 25.48
C GLY A 171 14.47 10.08 24.60
N PRO A 172 15.39 9.30 25.20
CA PRO A 172 16.14 8.30 24.46
C PRO A 172 15.18 7.29 23.83
N PHE A 173 15.46 6.94 22.60
CA PHE A 173 14.72 5.92 21.88
C PHE A 173 15.14 4.53 22.38
N PRO A 174 14.21 3.66 22.75
CA PRO A 174 14.53 2.35 23.29
C PRO A 174 14.83 1.35 22.16
N PHE A 175 15.94 1.51 21.45
CA PHE A 175 16.34 0.57 20.43
C PHE A 175 16.59 -0.81 21.03
N PRO A 176 16.12 -1.88 20.43
CA PRO A 176 16.55 -3.22 20.75
C PRO A 176 18.00 -3.43 20.30
N ASP A 177 18.73 -4.34 20.96
CA ASP A 177 20.10 -4.70 20.58
C ASP A 177 20.22 -5.10 19.09
N SER A 178 19.15 -5.67 18.54
CA SER A 178 19.05 -6.03 17.11
C SER A 178 19.07 -4.82 16.16
N ALA A 179 18.80 -3.62 16.62
CA ALA A 179 18.86 -2.40 15.81
C ALA A 179 20.30 -1.86 15.65
N GLY A 180 21.25 -2.30 16.50
CA GLY A 180 22.63 -1.82 16.47
C GLY A 180 23.33 -1.92 15.10
N PRO A 181 23.29 -3.07 14.40
CA PRO A 181 23.88 -3.18 13.06
C PRO A 181 23.23 -2.25 12.04
N ILE A 182 21.94 -2.01 12.16
CA ILE A 182 21.18 -1.13 11.27
C ILE A 182 21.61 0.33 11.51
N LEU A 183 21.70 0.73 12.77
CA LEU A 183 22.17 2.06 13.14
C LEU A 183 23.59 2.33 12.63
N GLN A 184 24.48 1.35 12.76
CA GLN A 184 25.85 1.45 12.25
C GLN A 184 25.91 1.58 10.73
N SER A 185 24.94 1.03 10.00
CA SER A 185 24.89 1.12 8.52
C SER A 185 24.67 2.54 7.99
N PHE A 186 24.18 3.46 8.81
CA PHE A 186 23.98 4.86 8.41
C PHE A 186 25.28 5.71 8.47
N GLY A 187 26.39 5.14 8.94
CA GLY A 187 27.70 5.83 8.95
C GLY A 187 27.65 7.19 9.66
N PRO A 188 28.25 8.25 9.07
CA PRO A 188 28.28 9.59 9.68
C PRO A 188 26.92 10.23 9.88
N GLU A 189 25.89 9.77 9.19
CA GLU A 189 24.51 10.24 9.36
C GLU A 189 23.88 9.72 10.66
N HIS A 190 24.50 8.73 11.28
CA HIS A 190 24.05 8.13 12.54
C HIS A 190 23.91 9.18 13.66
N GLU A 191 24.89 10.07 13.83
CA GLU A 191 24.82 11.12 14.87
C GLU A 191 23.69 12.13 14.59
N ALA A 192 23.47 12.48 13.33
CA ALA A 192 22.37 13.37 12.95
C ALA A 192 21.00 12.68 13.16
N LEU A 193 20.93 11.37 12.90
CA LEU A 193 19.75 10.56 13.17
C LEU A 193 19.51 10.40 14.66
N GLU A 194 20.52 10.14 15.46
CA GLU A 194 20.39 10.07 16.92
C GLU A 194 19.79 11.36 17.49
N GLY A 195 20.20 12.52 17.01
CA GLY A 195 19.62 13.80 17.42
C GLY A 195 18.13 13.92 17.07
N GLN A 196 17.68 13.34 15.97
CA GLN A 196 16.28 13.30 15.56
C GLN A 196 15.48 12.24 16.32
N ILE A 197 16.09 11.12 16.64
CA ILE A 197 15.47 9.98 17.31
C ILE A 197 15.10 10.30 18.75
N HIS A 198 15.87 11.11 19.45
CA HIS A 198 15.57 11.54 20.81
C HIS A 198 14.23 12.29 20.96
N ASN A 199 13.64 12.70 19.84
CA ASN A 199 12.37 13.41 19.78
C ASN A 199 11.25 12.59 19.11
N GLY A 200 11.49 11.31 18.87
CA GLY A 200 10.54 10.45 18.12
C GLY A 200 9.33 10.00 18.94
N PRO A 201 8.29 9.51 18.27
CA PRO A 201 7.02 9.11 18.90
C PRO A 201 7.12 7.82 19.74
N TYR A 202 8.27 7.18 19.79
CA TYR A 202 8.48 5.90 20.48
C TYR A 202 9.37 5.99 21.72
N SER A 203 9.72 7.18 22.20
CA SER A 203 10.40 7.36 23.46
C SER A 203 9.66 6.65 24.61
N ASN A 204 10.41 6.13 25.60
CA ASN A 204 9.85 5.61 26.85
C ASN A 204 9.63 6.71 27.91
N ASN A 205 9.94 7.97 27.60
CA ASN A 205 9.59 9.11 28.44
C ASN A 205 8.13 9.49 28.19
N VAL A 206 7.23 8.93 28.97
CA VAL A 206 5.79 9.10 28.81
C VAL A 206 5.15 9.72 30.04
N ALA A 207 4.09 10.46 29.84
CA ALA A 207 3.25 10.98 30.89
C ALA A 207 1.80 10.56 30.66
N ARG A 208 1.14 10.03 31.70
CA ARG A 208 -0.29 9.79 31.65
C ARG A 208 -1.02 11.14 31.70
N ILE A 209 -1.93 11.33 30.79
CA ILE A 209 -2.71 12.56 30.65
C ILE A 209 -4.21 12.24 30.52
N SER A 210 -5.02 13.29 30.36
CA SER A 210 -6.42 13.16 29.99
C SER A 210 -6.66 13.71 28.59
N GLY A 211 -7.60 13.11 27.87
CA GLY A 211 -7.95 13.60 26.54
C GLY A 211 -8.98 12.74 25.85
N ARG A 212 -9.54 13.30 24.80
CA ARG A 212 -10.45 12.61 23.89
C ARG A 212 -10.07 12.97 22.46
N PHE A 213 -10.24 12.03 21.55
CA PHE A 213 -10.07 12.24 20.12
C PHE A 213 -11.14 11.46 19.38
N ARG A 214 -11.76 12.11 18.42
CA ARG A 214 -12.57 11.45 17.41
C ARG A 214 -12.33 12.08 16.07
N PHE A 215 -12.33 11.26 15.04
CA PHE A 215 -12.32 11.73 13.66
C PHE A 215 -13.10 10.78 12.76
N SER A 216 -13.48 11.29 11.60
CA SER A 216 -13.90 10.49 10.45
C SER A 216 -13.06 10.87 9.25
N ALA A 217 -12.72 9.87 8.47
CA ALA A 217 -11.94 10.03 7.27
C ALA A 217 -12.60 9.31 6.11
N LEU A 218 -12.50 9.91 4.93
CA LEU A 218 -13.00 9.38 3.67
C LEU A 218 -11.83 9.24 2.72
N ASP A 219 -11.61 8.02 2.26
CA ASP A 219 -10.63 7.66 1.26
C ASP A 219 -11.32 7.52 -0.10
N ARG A 220 -11.03 8.43 -1.03
CA ARG A 220 -11.52 8.48 -2.42
C ARG A 220 -10.40 8.62 -3.44
N GLY A 221 -9.15 8.47 -2.99
CA GLY A 221 -7.96 8.81 -3.74
C GLY A 221 -7.51 10.26 -3.48
N ALA A 222 -6.22 10.44 -3.37
CA ALA A 222 -5.50 11.55 -2.73
C ALA A 222 -6.13 12.95 -2.81
N VAL A 223 -6.64 13.36 -3.97
CA VAL A 223 -7.21 14.72 -4.19
C VAL A 223 -8.63 14.90 -3.67
N ARG A 224 -9.37 13.82 -3.39
CA ARG A 224 -10.77 13.85 -2.96
C ARG A 224 -10.97 13.31 -1.55
N ASP A 225 -9.89 12.96 -0.90
CA ASP A 225 -9.90 12.54 0.49
C ASP A 225 -10.36 13.67 1.38
N SER A 226 -11.04 13.32 2.45
CA SER A 226 -11.49 14.29 3.43
C SER A 226 -11.35 13.75 4.85
N VAL A 227 -11.20 14.67 5.78
CA VAL A 227 -11.13 14.38 7.20
C VAL A 227 -11.93 15.41 7.98
N ASN A 228 -12.56 14.94 9.03
CA ASN A 228 -13.18 15.79 10.03
C ASN A 228 -12.88 15.21 11.41
N GLY A 229 -12.34 16.00 12.31
CA GLY A 229 -12.02 15.50 13.63
C GLY A 229 -11.53 16.55 14.60
N THR A 230 -11.65 16.21 15.87
CA THR A 230 -11.17 17.06 16.97
C THR A 230 -10.51 16.21 18.05
N ALA A 231 -9.38 16.70 18.56
CA ALA A 231 -8.76 16.20 19.77
C ALA A 231 -8.74 17.32 20.83
N ASP A 232 -9.09 16.98 22.06
CA ASP A 232 -8.91 17.83 23.23
C ASP A 232 -8.11 17.02 24.26
N PHE A 233 -7.02 17.57 24.78
CA PHE A 233 -6.21 16.90 25.80
C PHE A 233 -5.48 17.92 26.67
N THR A 234 -5.12 17.48 27.89
CA THR A 234 -4.35 18.29 28.83
C THR A 234 -2.99 17.63 29.00
N THR A 235 -1.94 18.34 28.62
CA THR A 235 -0.56 17.87 28.70
C THR A 235 -0.04 17.82 30.14
N ARG A 236 1.12 17.20 30.35
CA ARG A 236 1.73 17.01 31.68
C ARG A 236 1.94 18.34 32.44
N ASP A 237 2.22 19.42 31.74
CA ASP A 237 2.40 20.77 32.29
C ASP A 237 1.08 21.49 32.61
N GLY A 238 -0.07 20.83 32.40
CA GLY A 238 -1.39 21.38 32.64
C GLY A 238 -1.95 22.23 31.49
N ALA A 239 -1.22 22.39 30.40
CA ALA A 239 -1.74 23.13 29.24
C ALA A 239 -2.87 22.37 28.55
N GLN A 240 -3.95 23.08 28.25
CA GLN A 240 -5.08 22.52 27.50
C GLN A 240 -4.86 22.73 26.01
N TRP A 241 -4.87 21.64 25.27
CA TRP A 241 -4.70 21.66 23.83
C TRP A 241 -5.98 21.21 23.12
N LYS A 242 -6.29 21.91 22.02
CA LYS A 242 -7.35 21.48 21.09
C LYS A 242 -6.80 21.47 19.68
N VAL A 243 -7.05 20.38 18.98
CA VAL A 243 -6.72 20.19 17.58
C VAL A 243 -8.03 20.10 16.79
N VAL A 244 -8.13 20.85 15.72
CA VAL A 244 -9.25 20.72 14.77
C VAL A 244 -8.64 20.39 13.41
N LEU A 245 -8.88 19.17 12.95
CA LEU A 245 -8.45 18.72 11.63
C LEU A 245 -9.21 19.54 10.58
N ASP A 246 -8.48 20.21 9.71
CA ASP A 246 -9.03 21.17 8.73
C ASP A 246 -9.17 20.50 7.36
N ARG A 247 -8.06 20.03 6.83
CA ARG A 247 -8.02 19.39 5.51
C ARG A 247 -6.97 18.32 5.44
N VAL A 248 -7.17 17.39 4.52
CA VAL A 248 -6.18 16.37 4.19
C VAL A 248 -4.99 17.02 3.49
N GLN A 249 -3.79 16.60 3.85
CA GLN A 249 -2.56 16.99 3.19
C GLN A 249 -2.21 15.94 2.15
N THR A 250 -2.21 16.31 0.88
CA THR A 250 -1.97 15.39 -0.25
C THR A 250 -0.59 15.55 -0.88
N THR A 251 0.10 16.64 -0.56
CA THR A 251 1.44 16.98 -1.06
C THR A 251 2.29 17.55 0.06
N ASP A 252 3.59 17.63 -0.16
CA ASP A 252 4.55 18.26 0.77
C ASP A 252 4.56 17.65 2.18
N VAL A 253 4.22 16.36 2.28
CA VAL A 253 4.36 15.65 3.54
C VAL A 253 5.84 15.60 3.92
N PRO A 254 6.23 16.07 5.13
CA PRO A 254 7.61 16.09 5.55
C PRO A 254 8.25 14.69 5.42
N HIS A 255 9.43 14.64 4.80
CA HIS A 255 10.21 13.43 4.52
C HIS A 255 9.55 12.42 3.56
N HIS A 256 8.32 12.67 3.09
CA HIS A 256 7.59 11.76 2.20
C HIS A 256 6.78 12.54 1.14
N PRO A 257 7.44 13.20 0.18
CA PRO A 257 6.75 14.05 -0.81
C PRO A 257 5.78 13.30 -1.73
N LYS A 258 5.87 11.95 -1.75
CA LYS A 258 4.96 11.09 -2.53
C LYS A 258 3.81 10.51 -1.69
N PHE A 259 3.79 10.74 -0.38
CA PHE A 259 2.75 10.24 0.51
C PHE A 259 1.91 11.39 1.02
N GLY A 260 0.63 11.14 1.12
CA GLY A 260 -0.34 12.09 1.66
C GLY A 260 -1.74 11.50 1.54
N GLY A 261 -2.71 12.23 2.00
CA GLY A 261 -4.09 11.81 1.94
C GLY A 261 -4.53 10.94 3.10
N VAL A 262 -5.58 10.16 2.86
CA VAL A 262 -6.12 9.15 3.76
C VAL A 262 -5.80 7.78 3.19
N ILE A 263 -5.22 6.91 3.99
CA ILE A 263 -4.91 5.53 3.60
C ILE A 263 -5.61 4.59 4.59
N LEU A 264 -6.49 3.74 4.08
CA LEU A 264 -7.22 2.76 4.85
C LEU A 264 -6.73 1.35 4.52
N GLY A 265 -6.52 0.52 5.56
CA GLY A 265 -6.06 -0.86 5.38
C GLY A 265 -4.59 -0.99 5.02
N LEU A 266 -3.77 -0.02 5.40
CA LEU A 266 -2.33 -0.08 5.24
C LEU A 266 -1.75 -1.11 6.20
N TYR A 267 -1.08 -2.12 5.64
CA TYR A 267 -0.30 -3.09 6.40
C TYR A 267 1.16 -2.68 6.42
N TYR A 268 1.89 -3.08 7.46
CA TYR A 268 3.32 -2.89 7.60
C TYR A 268 3.78 -1.43 7.46
N HIS A 269 3.94 -0.81 8.58
CA HIS A 269 4.56 0.50 8.70
C HIS A 269 5.79 0.39 9.62
N GLY A 270 6.73 1.31 9.50
CA GLY A 270 7.94 1.33 10.31
C GLY A 270 9.08 0.52 9.72
N ASN A 271 9.74 -0.31 10.54
CA ASN A 271 10.90 -1.10 10.11
C ASN A 271 10.51 -2.24 9.17
N THR A 272 10.15 -1.89 7.96
CA THR A 272 9.74 -2.83 6.90
C THR A 272 10.79 -3.00 5.82
N GLY A 273 11.96 -2.38 5.98
CA GLY A 273 13.00 -2.30 4.96
C GLY A 273 12.78 -1.21 3.91
N VAL A 274 11.62 -0.56 3.90
CA VAL A 274 11.23 0.49 2.93
C VAL A 274 11.50 1.88 3.47
N HIS A 275 11.20 2.05 4.74
CA HIS A 275 11.37 3.30 5.47
C HIS A 275 12.33 3.11 6.62
N THR A 276 12.36 4.06 7.51
CA THR A 276 13.33 4.03 8.60
C THR A 276 13.29 2.73 9.40
N PRO A 277 14.41 2.02 9.54
CA PRO A 277 14.52 0.88 10.44
C PRO A 277 14.47 1.29 11.92
N LEU A 278 14.29 2.57 12.19
CA LEU A 278 14.39 3.19 13.50
C LEU A 278 13.03 3.26 14.22
N VAL A 279 11.98 2.72 13.65
CA VAL A 279 10.66 2.65 14.30
C VAL A 279 10.14 1.21 14.27
N PRO A 280 9.31 0.81 15.23
CA PRO A 280 8.76 -0.54 15.27
C PRO A 280 8.01 -0.90 14.01
N THR A 281 8.09 -2.16 13.62
CA THR A 281 7.19 -2.72 12.59
C THR A 281 5.79 -2.83 13.17
N ILE A 282 4.81 -2.23 12.50
CA ILE A 282 3.42 -2.18 12.92
C ILE A 282 2.49 -2.45 11.74
N ASN A 283 1.29 -2.94 12.02
CA ASN A 283 0.16 -2.81 11.11
C ASN A 283 -0.53 -1.48 11.38
N SER A 284 -0.99 -0.83 10.33
CA SER A 284 -1.81 0.37 10.42
C SER A 284 -3.12 0.16 9.66
N ALA A 285 -4.24 0.31 10.33
CA ALA A 285 -5.56 0.27 9.70
C ALA A 285 -5.96 1.62 9.11
N VAL A 286 -5.40 2.69 9.65
CA VAL A 286 -5.58 4.07 9.16
C VAL A 286 -4.27 4.80 9.27
N ALA A 287 -3.87 5.45 8.21
CA ALA A 287 -2.86 6.50 8.23
C ALA A 287 -3.42 7.71 7.49
N LEU A 288 -3.29 8.89 8.06
CA LEU A 288 -3.69 10.12 7.40
C LEU A 288 -2.75 11.27 7.75
N TRP A 289 -2.58 12.16 6.78
CA TRP A 289 -1.87 13.41 6.95
C TRP A 289 -2.86 14.56 6.78
N SER A 290 -2.85 15.47 7.73
CA SER A 290 -3.78 16.58 7.78
C SER A 290 -3.06 17.87 8.14
N VAL A 291 -3.63 18.98 7.73
CA VAL A 291 -3.36 20.30 8.29
C VAL A 291 -4.44 20.58 9.32
N ALA A 292 -4.07 21.21 10.42
CA ALA A 292 -5.00 21.47 11.51
C ALA A 292 -4.84 22.87 12.09
N HIS A 293 -5.94 23.34 12.68
CA HIS A 293 -5.90 24.48 13.61
C HIS A 293 -5.56 23.97 15.01
N LEU A 294 -4.58 24.60 15.62
CA LEU A 294 -4.10 24.24 16.95
C LEU A 294 -4.36 25.38 17.93
N TYR A 295 -4.92 25.02 19.08
CA TYR A 295 -5.22 25.94 20.18
C TYR A 295 -4.52 25.46 21.45
N ARG A 296 -4.01 26.42 22.25
CA ARG A 296 -3.46 26.20 23.58
C ARG A 296 -4.15 27.13 24.56
N ASN A 297 -4.74 26.59 25.61
CA ASN A 297 -5.50 27.34 26.63
C ASN A 297 -6.57 28.26 26.01
N GLY A 298 -7.26 27.77 24.99
CA GLY A 298 -8.30 28.51 24.26
C GLY A 298 -7.79 29.49 23.21
N GLN A 299 -6.50 29.81 23.17
CA GLN A 299 -5.91 30.68 22.17
C GLN A 299 -5.39 29.90 20.97
N ARG A 300 -5.65 30.39 19.77
CA ARG A 300 -5.11 29.81 18.55
C ARG A 300 -3.60 30.05 18.47
N VAL A 301 -2.83 28.98 18.33
CA VAL A 301 -1.36 29.04 18.24
C VAL A 301 -0.82 28.62 16.87
N SER A 302 -1.65 27.96 16.05
CA SER A 302 -1.32 27.64 14.66
C SER A 302 -2.57 27.44 13.81
N ASP A 303 -2.51 27.88 12.55
CA ASP A 303 -3.53 27.64 11.52
C ASP A 303 -3.15 26.53 10.54
N SER A 304 -1.93 26.06 10.60
CA SER A 304 -1.37 25.08 9.67
C SER A 304 -0.38 24.14 10.35
N ALA A 305 -0.73 23.67 11.55
CA ALA A 305 0.00 22.60 12.18
C ALA A 305 -0.10 21.34 11.32
N TYR A 306 1.00 20.62 11.15
CA TYR A 306 1.00 19.33 10.50
C TYR A 306 0.58 18.26 11.49
N VAL A 307 -0.33 17.40 11.07
CA VAL A 307 -0.89 16.34 11.88
C VAL A 307 -0.79 15.03 11.12
N HIS A 308 -0.14 14.05 11.75
CA HIS A 308 -0.17 12.66 11.31
C HIS A 308 -0.97 11.85 12.32
N VAL A 309 -1.96 11.10 11.84
CA VAL A 309 -2.83 10.24 12.65
C VAL A 309 -2.67 8.82 12.15
N MET A 310 -2.45 7.90 13.07
CA MET A 310 -2.43 6.46 12.78
C MET A 310 -3.27 5.68 13.77
N LEU A 311 -4.08 4.75 13.27
CA LEU A 311 -4.63 3.65 14.04
C LEU A 311 -3.78 2.42 13.76
N LEU A 312 -3.01 1.98 14.73
CA LEU A 312 -1.91 1.04 14.53
C LEU A 312 -1.90 -0.09 15.56
N SER A 313 -1.06 -1.07 15.32
CA SER A 313 -0.81 -2.17 16.23
C SER A 313 -0.37 -1.67 17.59
N HIS A 314 -0.91 -2.24 18.65
CA HIS A 314 -0.55 -1.88 20.02
C HIS A 314 0.94 -2.04 20.26
N THR A 315 1.63 -0.95 20.62
CA THR A 315 3.08 -0.90 20.74
C THR A 315 3.57 -0.86 22.19
N ARG A 316 2.69 -0.57 23.16
CA ARG A 316 3.09 -0.22 24.52
C ARG A 316 2.59 -1.19 25.59
N ARG A 317 3.34 -1.31 26.68
CA ARG A 317 2.95 -2.13 27.84
C ARG A 317 1.96 -1.38 28.71
N SER A 318 0.90 -2.04 29.13
CA SER A 318 -0.17 -1.41 29.96
C SER A 318 0.32 -0.94 31.33
N LYS A 319 1.42 -1.49 31.88
CA LYS A 319 1.87 -1.18 33.25
C LYS A 319 2.64 0.13 33.35
N ASP A 320 3.43 0.48 32.33
CA ASP A 320 4.38 1.60 32.35
C ASP A 320 4.41 2.40 31.03
N TYR A 321 3.63 1.96 30.04
CA TYR A 321 3.58 2.51 28.68
C TYR A 321 4.92 2.54 27.95
N ALA A 322 5.89 1.78 28.40
CA ALA A 322 7.13 1.61 27.66
C ALA A 322 6.88 0.78 26.39
N LEU A 323 7.70 0.99 25.37
CA LEU A 323 7.66 0.21 24.14
C LEU A 323 7.78 -1.28 24.46
N ALA A 324 6.86 -2.10 23.94
CA ALA A 324 6.73 -3.50 24.27
C ALA A 324 7.37 -4.44 23.25
N CYS A 325 7.48 -3.98 22.00
CA CYS A 325 7.89 -4.80 20.87
C CYS A 325 8.61 -3.94 19.82
N TRP A 326 9.49 -4.56 19.05
CA TRP A 326 10.10 -3.97 17.86
C TRP A 326 9.39 -4.45 16.59
N ASP A 327 8.88 -5.67 16.61
CA ASP A 327 7.87 -6.13 15.65
C ASP A 327 6.55 -6.30 16.40
N CYS A 328 5.67 -5.33 16.20
CA CYS A 328 4.34 -5.28 16.80
C CYS A 328 3.24 -5.64 15.80
N SER A 329 3.60 -6.08 14.62
CA SER A 329 2.64 -6.32 13.52
C SER A 329 1.55 -7.35 13.84
N ARG A 330 1.79 -8.22 14.82
CA ARG A 330 0.82 -9.25 15.26
C ARG A 330 -0.09 -8.80 16.42
N ASN A 331 0.17 -7.61 16.97
CA ASN A 331 -0.64 -7.09 18.07
C ASN A 331 -2.01 -6.57 17.57
N PRO A 332 -2.99 -6.48 18.45
CA PRO A 332 -4.26 -5.84 18.12
C PRO A 332 -4.05 -4.42 17.58
N VAL A 333 -4.84 -4.03 16.58
CA VAL A 333 -4.80 -2.68 16.00
C VAL A 333 -5.79 -1.82 16.76
N ASP A 334 -5.35 -1.25 17.86
CA ASP A 334 -6.18 -0.48 18.79
C ASP A 334 -5.48 0.75 19.40
N GLU A 335 -4.22 0.99 19.06
CA GLU A 335 -3.49 2.19 19.48
C GLU A 335 -3.72 3.31 18.46
N LEU A 336 -4.26 4.44 18.94
CA LEU A 336 -4.45 5.63 18.11
C LEU A 336 -3.38 6.65 18.43
N GLN A 337 -2.53 6.95 17.46
CA GLN A 337 -1.42 7.87 17.58
C GLN A 337 -1.72 9.19 16.87
N LEU A 338 -1.48 10.28 17.56
CA LEU A 338 -1.60 11.65 17.06
C LEU A 338 -0.25 12.34 17.19
N GLN A 339 0.36 12.65 16.06
CA GLN A 339 1.60 13.41 16.00
C GLN A 339 1.31 14.80 15.43
N ILE A 340 1.70 15.85 16.14
CA ILE A 340 1.46 17.24 15.75
C ILE A 340 2.80 17.98 15.75
N THR A 341 3.15 18.49 14.60
CA THR A 341 4.38 19.25 14.40
C THR A 341 4.08 20.62 13.80
N PRO A 342 4.96 21.61 14.01
CA PRO A 342 4.83 22.89 13.30
C PRO A 342 4.81 22.67 11.79
N GLY A 343 4.00 23.43 11.10
CA GLY A 343 4.05 23.53 9.65
C GLY A 343 5.36 24.16 9.15
N PRO A 344 5.64 24.10 7.85
CA PRO A 344 6.85 24.69 7.28
C PRO A 344 6.96 26.17 7.65
N ARG A 345 8.16 26.57 8.10
CA ARG A 345 8.47 27.95 8.48
C ARG A 345 7.71 28.47 9.70
N GLN A 346 7.01 27.59 10.44
CA GLN A 346 6.38 27.97 11.69
C GLN A 346 7.34 27.78 12.87
N PRO A 347 7.22 28.60 13.93
CA PRO A 347 7.98 28.40 15.15
C PRO A 347 7.60 27.08 15.82
N LYS A 348 8.54 26.51 16.57
CA LYS A 348 8.25 25.37 17.45
C LYS A 348 7.13 25.73 18.42
N PHE A 349 6.31 24.73 18.75
CA PHE A 349 5.27 24.92 19.76
C PHE A 349 5.91 25.10 21.14
N ASP A 350 5.23 25.85 22.01
CA ASP A 350 5.56 25.94 23.42
C ASP A 350 5.13 24.64 24.14
N ALA A 351 5.87 23.58 23.82
CA ALA A 351 5.73 22.21 24.32
C ALA A 351 7.10 21.54 24.35
N PRO A 352 7.31 20.51 25.17
CA PRO A 352 8.57 19.77 25.22
C PRO A 352 8.97 19.25 23.82
N GLY A 353 10.18 19.61 23.36
CA GLY A 353 10.68 19.28 22.01
C GLY A 353 10.10 20.15 20.88
N GLY A 354 9.08 20.97 21.16
CA GLY A 354 8.43 21.84 20.17
C GLY A 354 7.37 21.14 19.32
N PHE A 355 6.90 19.96 19.75
CA PHE A 355 5.89 19.13 19.09
C PHE A 355 4.97 18.47 20.14
N LEU A 356 3.92 17.81 19.69
CA LEU A 356 3.00 17.02 20.54
C LEU A 356 2.83 15.63 19.97
N PHE A 357 3.09 14.61 20.81
CA PHE A 357 2.74 13.22 20.50
C PHE A 357 1.80 12.70 21.58
N VAL A 358 0.62 12.22 21.18
CA VAL A 358 -0.42 11.73 22.09
C VAL A 358 -0.96 10.40 21.57
N ASN A 359 -1.02 9.41 22.44
CA ASN A 359 -1.58 8.10 22.14
C ASN A 359 -2.80 7.80 23.01
N TRP A 360 -3.78 7.15 22.42
CA TRP A 360 -4.93 6.50 23.06
C TRP A 360 -4.74 5.00 22.94
N GLU A 361 -4.66 4.30 24.06
CA GLU A 361 -4.17 2.92 24.14
C GLU A 361 -5.21 1.86 23.75
N ARG A 362 -6.50 2.19 23.64
CA ARG A 362 -7.58 1.27 23.30
C ARG A 362 -8.66 1.97 22.49
N SER A 363 -8.33 2.29 21.28
CA SER A 363 -9.23 3.00 20.38
C SER A 363 -10.16 2.05 19.63
N ARG A 364 -11.22 2.59 19.09
CA ARG A 364 -12.21 1.84 18.31
C ARG A 364 -12.43 2.52 16.97
N SER A 365 -12.49 1.70 15.93
CA SER A 365 -12.89 2.11 14.59
C SER A 365 -14.22 1.46 14.22
N VAL A 366 -15.03 2.22 13.51
CA VAL A 366 -16.27 1.73 12.91
C VAL A 366 -16.19 2.07 11.43
N PRO A 367 -16.12 1.06 10.56
CA PRO A 367 -16.33 1.30 9.13
C PRO A 367 -17.73 1.90 8.96
N ALA A 368 -17.89 2.84 8.03
CA ALA A 368 -19.22 3.26 7.68
C ALA A 368 -19.99 2.09 7.05
N ALA A 369 -21.25 1.97 7.40
CA ALA A 369 -22.15 1.07 6.70
C ALA A 369 -22.16 1.49 5.22
N SER A 370 -21.88 0.52 4.35
CA SER A 370 -21.94 0.64 2.90
C SER A 370 -23.34 0.99 2.41
#